data_b186afd3e055d881c30d9b939b4bdf53
#
_entry.id   b186afd3e055d881c30d9b939b4bdf53
#
_cell.length_a   1.000
_cell.length_b   1.000
_cell.length_c   1.000
_cell.angle_alpha   90.00
_cell.angle_beta   90.00
_cell.angle_gamma   90.00
#
_symmetry.space_group_name_H-M   'P 1'
#
loop_
_entity.id
_entity.type
_entity.pdbx_description
1 polymer ?
#
loop_
_entity_poly.entity_id
_entity_poly.type
_entity_poly.pdbx_seq_one_letter_code
_entity_poly.pdbx_strand_id
1 'polypeptide(L)'
;YKRQAIDCMRELGFTQNDFIVRVSDREAWIRFASEHGVQEQDIPAFLGIVDKFERDRPEECQRKLDAFHISRGDLVAFIENPPAGASERYDILMKDLTARGLDGYVKLDLSVVRGLAYYTGLVFEIFDTQRSLRAVAGGGRYDTLVGALSNNAVDMPATGFAMGDAVITHLIEQTPHARALKDAALASAGCDIFMVQASESRRAEVLAIASALRDQGYSVDLPLTLTKVNGQLQKAVKSGARAALIVGDEFPVMELRDLGARTSSPVAMDDLFDAVASLTGSN
;
A
#
# COMPACT_ATOMS: atom_id res chain seq x y z
N TYR A 1 -7.21 -8.73 10.84
CA TYR A 1 -6.57 -7.76 9.94
C TYR A 1 -5.17 -8.19 9.47
N LYS A 2 -4.44 -9.08 10.18
CA LYS A 2 -3.16 -9.61 9.68
C LYS A 2 -3.35 -10.40 8.38
N ARG A 3 -4.43 -11.18 8.27
CA ARG A 3 -4.83 -11.79 7.01
C ARG A 3 -4.99 -10.74 5.90
N GLN A 4 -5.68 -9.64 6.18
CA GLN A 4 -5.89 -8.56 5.21
C GLN A 4 -4.57 -7.95 4.72
N ALA A 5 -3.60 -7.73 5.62
CA ALA A 5 -2.28 -7.24 5.25
C ALA A 5 -1.53 -8.23 4.33
N ILE A 6 -1.62 -9.54 4.61
CA ILE A 6 -1.07 -10.59 3.74
C ILE A 6 -1.80 -10.60 2.39
N ASP A 7 -3.13 -10.54 2.39
CA ASP A 7 -3.92 -10.53 1.16
C ASP A 7 -3.59 -9.31 0.29
N CYS A 8 -3.43 -8.11 0.89
CA CYS A 8 -2.98 -6.93 0.16
C CYS A 8 -1.63 -7.16 -0.54
N MET A 9 -0.67 -7.77 0.15
CA MET A 9 0.64 -8.09 -0.47
C MET A 9 0.48 -9.10 -1.61
N ARG A 10 -0.36 -10.12 -1.43
CA ARG A 10 -0.61 -11.15 -2.47
C ARG A 10 -1.30 -10.57 -3.70
N GLU A 11 -2.27 -9.67 -3.53
CA GLU A 11 -2.93 -8.95 -4.64
C GLU A 11 -1.96 -8.08 -5.44
N LEU A 12 -0.89 -7.61 -4.80
CA LEU A 12 0.21 -6.92 -5.49
C LEU A 12 1.20 -7.87 -6.17
N GLY A 13 0.92 -9.17 -6.15
CA GLY A 13 1.71 -10.21 -6.81
C GLY A 13 2.82 -10.81 -5.95
N PHE A 14 2.94 -10.47 -4.67
CA PHE A 14 3.98 -11.02 -3.80
C PHE A 14 3.62 -12.40 -3.24
N THR A 15 4.63 -13.21 -3.01
CA THR A 15 4.54 -14.57 -2.47
C THR A 15 5.23 -14.67 -1.11
N GLN A 16 5.16 -15.83 -0.46
CA GLN A 16 5.89 -16.12 0.78
C GLN A 16 7.42 -16.09 0.62
N ASN A 17 7.94 -16.09 -0.60
CA ASN A 17 9.37 -15.95 -0.86
C ASN A 17 9.82 -14.49 -0.89
N ASP A 18 8.90 -13.55 -1.00
CA ASP A 18 9.19 -12.14 -1.20
C ASP A 18 9.08 -11.33 0.09
N PHE A 19 8.16 -11.72 0.98
CA PHE A 19 7.94 -10.98 2.23
C PHE A 19 7.64 -11.88 3.42
N ILE A 20 7.88 -11.35 4.60
CA ILE A 20 7.59 -11.98 5.89
C ILE A 20 6.91 -10.99 6.84
N VAL A 21 5.89 -11.45 7.54
CA VAL A 21 5.22 -10.71 8.62
C VAL A 21 5.86 -11.10 9.93
N ARG A 22 6.63 -10.20 10.54
CA ARG A 22 7.24 -10.39 11.85
C ARG A 22 6.25 -9.91 12.91
N VAL A 23 5.82 -10.78 13.79
CA VAL A 23 4.83 -10.51 14.84
C VAL A 23 5.49 -10.53 16.19
N SER A 24 5.18 -9.56 17.03
CA SER A 24 5.59 -9.50 18.42
C SER A 24 4.39 -9.28 19.33
N ASP A 25 4.56 -9.56 20.60
CA ASP A 25 3.56 -9.32 21.63
C ASP A 25 4.10 -8.38 22.70
N ARG A 26 3.47 -7.22 22.84
CA ARG A 26 3.85 -6.23 23.84
C ARG A 26 3.70 -6.75 25.27
N GLU A 27 2.74 -7.64 25.52
CA GLU A 27 2.57 -8.25 26.85
C GLU A 27 3.67 -9.23 27.20
N ALA A 28 4.27 -9.91 26.22
CA ALA A 28 5.45 -10.73 26.46
C ALA A 28 6.60 -9.87 27.01
N TRP A 29 6.80 -8.68 26.46
CA TRP A 29 7.79 -7.73 26.95
C TRP A 29 7.45 -7.15 28.31
N ILE A 30 6.18 -6.85 28.58
CA ILE A 30 5.73 -6.38 29.91
C ILE A 30 6.00 -7.45 30.96
N ARG A 31 5.69 -8.72 30.67
CA ARG A 31 6.02 -9.84 31.59
C ARG A 31 7.51 -9.96 31.81
N PHE A 32 8.30 -9.98 30.73
CA PHE A 32 9.76 -10.02 30.84
C PHE A 32 10.29 -8.91 31.76
N ALA A 33 9.83 -7.67 31.51
CA ALA A 33 10.23 -6.53 32.33
C ALA A 33 9.86 -6.70 33.81
N SER A 34 8.63 -7.16 34.11
CA SER A 34 8.15 -7.39 35.48
C SER A 34 8.92 -8.50 36.17
N GLU A 35 9.23 -9.59 35.48
CA GLU A 35 10.04 -10.71 35.99
C GLU A 35 11.48 -10.28 36.35
N HIS A 36 11.97 -9.23 35.66
CA HIS A 36 13.29 -8.63 35.98
C HIS A 36 13.20 -7.43 36.93
N GLY A 37 12.04 -7.22 37.57
CA GLY A 37 11.86 -6.21 38.62
C GLY A 37 11.63 -4.77 38.10
N VAL A 38 11.39 -4.58 36.80
CA VAL A 38 11.04 -3.26 36.26
C VAL A 38 9.66 -2.84 36.76
N GLN A 39 9.57 -1.64 37.34
CA GLN A 39 8.33 -1.13 37.90
C GLN A 39 7.37 -0.71 36.77
N GLU A 40 6.06 -0.81 37.01
CA GLU A 40 5.03 -0.51 36.00
C GLU A 40 5.20 0.86 35.34
N GLN A 41 5.53 1.89 36.13
CA GLN A 41 5.77 3.25 35.66
C GLN A 41 6.96 3.37 34.71
N ASP A 42 7.92 2.45 34.77
CA ASP A 42 9.17 2.43 34.01
C ASP A 42 9.08 1.55 32.75
N ILE A 43 8.03 0.76 32.60
CA ILE A 43 7.81 -0.11 31.44
C ILE A 43 7.86 0.67 30.12
N PRO A 44 7.25 1.87 29.97
CA PRO A 44 7.37 2.63 28.72
C PRO A 44 8.81 3.00 28.36
N ALA A 45 9.62 3.35 29.34
CA ALA A 45 11.04 3.66 29.14
C ALA A 45 11.83 2.41 28.71
N PHE A 46 11.61 1.27 29.39
CA PHE A 46 12.18 -0.01 29.02
C PHE A 46 11.82 -0.41 27.58
N LEU A 47 10.54 -0.37 27.22
CA LEU A 47 10.09 -0.68 25.85
C LEU A 47 10.71 0.26 24.81
N GLY A 48 10.97 1.51 25.15
CA GLY A 48 11.70 2.45 24.30
C GLY A 48 13.16 2.06 24.03
N ILE A 49 13.79 1.31 24.94
CA ILE A 49 15.13 0.72 24.74
C ILE A 49 15.01 -0.47 23.78
N VAL A 50 14.05 -1.35 24.03
CA VAL A 50 13.84 -2.54 23.18
C VAL A 50 13.50 -2.13 21.74
N ASP A 51 12.70 -1.10 21.51
CA ASP A 51 12.39 -0.56 20.16
C ASP A 51 13.65 -0.12 19.38
N LYS A 52 14.68 0.29 20.08
CA LYS A 52 15.95 0.74 19.49
C LYS A 52 17.05 -0.32 19.49
N PHE A 53 16.77 -1.50 20.02
CA PHE A 53 17.74 -2.54 20.28
C PHE A 53 18.59 -2.92 19.06
N GLU A 54 17.98 -3.05 17.88
CA GLU A 54 18.69 -3.37 16.63
C GLU A 54 19.46 -2.16 16.05
N ARG A 55 19.14 -0.93 16.46
CA ARG A 55 19.71 0.32 15.91
C ARG A 55 20.81 0.92 16.79
N ASP A 56 20.69 0.74 18.10
CA ASP A 56 21.65 1.29 19.06
C ASP A 56 22.92 0.41 19.08
N ARG A 57 24.06 1.06 19.34
CA ARG A 57 25.32 0.33 19.58
C ARG A 57 25.18 -0.54 20.82
N PRO A 58 25.80 -1.74 20.86
CA PRO A 58 25.68 -2.66 21.99
C PRO A 58 25.99 -2.02 23.35
N GLU A 59 27.04 -1.19 23.42
CA GLU A 59 27.47 -0.52 24.65
C GLU A 59 26.47 0.54 25.09
N GLU A 60 25.86 1.25 24.15
CA GLU A 60 24.84 2.27 24.44
C GLU A 60 23.55 1.60 24.93
N CYS A 61 23.14 0.51 24.29
CA CYS A 61 22.00 -0.28 24.70
C CYS A 61 22.21 -0.80 26.13
N GLN A 62 23.36 -1.42 26.42
CA GLN A 62 23.68 -1.92 27.77
C GLN A 62 23.63 -0.81 28.82
N ARG A 63 24.25 0.34 28.56
CA ARG A 63 24.22 1.49 29.49
C ARG A 63 22.80 1.93 29.85
N LYS A 64 21.86 1.86 28.88
CA LYS A 64 20.44 2.20 29.12
C LYS A 64 19.76 1.11 29.95
N LEU A 65 20.11 -0.17 29.74
CA LEU A 65 19.56 -1.32 30.44
C LEU A 65 20.09 -1.43 31.86
N ASP A 66 21.30 -0.90 32.18
CA ASP A 66 21.90 -0.93 33.53
C ASP A 66 20.98 -0.26 34.56
N ALA A 67 20.18 0.74 34.15
CA ALA A 67 19.19 1.37 35.02
C ALA A 67 18.08 0.43 35.48
N PHE A 68 17.89 -0.69 34.78
CA PHE A 68 16.89 -1.72 35.09
C PHE A 68 17.53 -3.02 35.61
N HIS A 69 18.83 -3.04 35.78
CA HIS A 69 19.60 -4.25 36.17
C HIS A 69 19.43 -5.43 35.21
N ILE A 70 19.20 -5.15 33.92
CA ILE A 70 19.00 -6.15 32.87
C ILE A 70 20.23 -6.14 31.96
N SER A 71 20.74 -7.30 31.60
CA SER A 71 21.80 -7.39 30.61
C SER A 71 21.25 -7.39 29.16
N ARG A 72 22.06 -6.88 28.26
CA ARG A 72 21.74 -7.01 26.81
C ARG A 72 21.66 -8.50 26.42
N GLY A 73 22.42 -9.36 27.08
CA GLY A 73 22.37 -10.81 26.85
C GLY A 73 21.00 -11.41 27.16
N ASP A 74 20.32 -10.94 28.23
CA ASP A 74 18.98 -11.42 28.58
C ASP A 74 17.95 -11.03 27.48
N LEU A 75 18.07 -9.83 26.92
CA LEU A 75 17.22 -9.42 25.79
C LEU A 75 17.46 -10.28 24.56
N VAL A 76 18.74 -10.53 24.21
CA VAL A 76 19.10 -11.38 23.07
C VAL A 76 18.52 -12.79 23.27
N ALA A 77 18.73 -13.38 24.47
CA ALA A 77 18.20 -14.70 24.79
C ALA A 77 16.67 -14.75 24.64
N PHE A 78 15.98 -13.76 25.14
CA PHE A 78 14.50 -13.68 25.04
C PHE A 78 14.00 -13.49 23.61
N ILE A 79 14.71 -12.72 22.77
CA ILE A 79 14.37 -12.52 21.36
C ILE A 79 14.63 -13.78 20.54
N GLU A 80 15.82 -14.39 20.71
CA GLU A 80 16.26 -15.52 19.90
C GLU A 80 15.61 -16.84 20.33
N ASN A 81 15.37 -17.01 21.62
CA ASN A 81 14.83 -18.23 22.22
C ASN A 81 13.69 -17.89 23.19
N PRO A 82 12.56 -17.36 22.70
CA PRO A 82 11.44 -17.05 23.58
C PRO A 82 10.95 -18.32 24.29
N PRO A 83 10.62 -18.23 25.57
CA PRO A 83 10.12 -19.39 26.32
C PRO A 83 8.79 -19.88 25.72
N ALA A 84 8.51 -21.18 25.89
CA ALA A 84 7.22 -21.75 25.50
C ALA A 84 6.09 -20.98 26.19
N GLY A 85 5.06 -20.56 25.42
CA GLY A 85 3.97 -19.73 25.92
C GLY A 85 4.34 -18.26 26.11
N ALA A 86 5.45 -17.79 25.56
CA ALA A 86 5.82 -16.37 25.61
C ALA A 86 4.69 -15.45 25.07
N SER A 87 3.86 -15.94 24.16
CA SER A 87 2.67 -15.23 23.69
C SER A 87 1.56 -16.21 23.29
N GLU A 88 0.62 -16.44 24.19
CA GLU A 88 -0.60 -17.22 23.87
C GLU A 88 -1.40 -16.59 22.71
N ARG A 89 -1.39 -15.27 22.61
CA ARG A 89 -2.06 -14.56 21.50
C ARG A 89 -1.43 -14.86 20.16
N TYR A 90 -0.11 -15.02 20.11
CA TYR A 90 0.58 -15.46 18.91
C TYR A 90 0.21 -16.91 18.56
N ASP A 91 0.14 -17.80 19.54
CA ASP A 91 -0.23 -19.21 19.32
C ASP A 91 -1.65 -19.34 18.76
N ILE A 92 -2.60 -18.56 19.30
CA ILE A 92 -3.98 -18.48 18.78
C ILE A 92 -3.97 -17.94 17.34
N LEU A 93 -3.23 -16.84 17.08
CA LEU A 93 -3.09 -16.28 15.75
C LEU A 93 -2.54 -17.30 14.75
N MET A 94 -1.51 -18.06 15.15
CA MET A 94 -0.90 -19.07 14.27
C MET A 94 -1.87 -20.20 13.94
N LYS A 95 -2.65 -20.71 14.90
CA LYS A 95 -3.72 -21.69 14.63
C LYS A 95 -4.70 -21.18 13.56
N ASP A 96 -5.12 -19.93 13.70
CA ASP A 96 -6.04 -19.30 12.75
C ASP A 96 -5.42 -19.11 11.35
N LEU A 97 -4.15 -18.76 11.28
CA LEU A 97 -3.43 -18.58 10.02
C LEU A 97 -3.13 -19.92 9.34
N THR A 98 -2.75 -20.94 10.11
CA THR A 98 -2.54 -22.31 9.60
C THR A 98 -3.83 -22.87 9.00
N ALA A 99 -4.97 -22.68 9.67
CA ALA A 99 -6.27 -23.09 9.13
C ALA A 99 -6.62 -22.39 7.80
N ARG A 100 -5.95 -21.28 7.46
CA ARG A 100 -6.10 -20.53 6.20
C ARG A 100 -4.96 -20.77 5.21
N GLY A 101 -3.96 -21.58 5.54
CA GLY A 101 -2.74 -21.78 4.73
C GLY A 101 -1.86 -20.55 4.63
N LEU A 102 -1.85 -19.69 5.67
CA LEU A 102 -1.12 -18.42 5.69
C LEU A 102 0.02 -18.38 6.71
N ASP A 103 0.27 -19.46 7.42
CA ASP A 103 1.30 -19.57 8.45
C ASP A 103 2.72 -19.36 7.90
N GLY A 104 2.97 -19.80 6.66
CA GLY A 104 4.27 -19.60 5.99
C GLY A 104 4.67 -18.13 5.77
N TYR A 105 3.72 -17.20 5.89
CA TYR A 105 3.98 -15.76 5.79
C TYR A 105 4.38 -15.11 7.11
N VAL A 106 4.29 -15.81 8.26
CA VAL A 106 4.35 -15.18 9.58
C VAL A 106 5.36 -15.87 10.48
N LYS A 107 6.11 -15.09 11.23
CA LYS A 107 6.95 -15.62 12.32
C LYS A 107 6.88 -14.74 13.58
N LEU A 108 7.08 -15.38 14.73
CA LEU A 108 7.32 -14.66 15.98
C LEU A 108 8.68 -13.98 15.91
N ASP A 109 8.71 -12.71 16.28
CA ASP A 109 9.94 -11.95 16.35
C ASP A 109 9.80 -10.83 17.38
N LEU A 110 10.28 -11.08 18.56
CA LEU A 110 10.14 -10.18 19.70
C LEU A 110 10.99 -8.90 19.56
N SER A 111 11.90 -8.81 18.59
CA SER A 111 12.62 -7.57 18.32
C SER A 111 11.74 -6.46 17.74
N VAL A 112 10.55 -6.82 17.20
CA VAL A 112 9.57 -5.86 16.71
C VAL A 112 8.75 -5.29 17.86
N VAL A 113 9.07 -4.11 18.35
CA VAL A 113 8.34 -3.50 19.49
C VAL A 113 7.43 -2.35 19.07
N ARG A 114 7.79 -1.62 18.03
CA ARG A 114 7.11 -0.40 17.55
C ARG A 114 6.94 0.66 18.65
N GLY A 115 7.69 1.75 18.56
CA GLY A 115 7.80 2.80 19.57
C GLY A 115 6.53 3.61 19.87
N LEU A 116 5.36 3.19 19.37
CA LEU A 116 4.09 3.88 19.60
C LEU A 116 3.43 3.38 20.89
N ALA A 117 3.29 4.27 21.87
CA ALA A 117 2.82 3.94 23.21
C ALA A 117 1.40 3.35 23.28
N TYR A 118 0.58 3.62 22.28
CA TYR A 118 -0.83 3.20 22.26
C TYR A 118 -1.07 1.72 21.93
N TYR A 119 -0.08 0.95 21.49
CA TYR A 119 -0.26 -0.47 21.24
C TYR A 119 -0.42 -1.25 22.55
N THR A 120 -1.36 -2.21 22.59
CA THR A 120 -1.75 -2.96 23.81
C THR A 120 -1.56 -4.48 23.70
N GLY A 121 -1.19 -5.00 22.55
CA GLY A 121 -1.07 -6.45 22.35
C GLY A 121 -0.15 -6.79 21.20
N LEU A 122 -0.62 -7.68 20.32
CA LEU A 122 0.16 -8.07 19.15
C LEU A 122 0.42 -6.87 18.25
N VAL A 123 1.69 -6.67 17.92
CA VAL A 123 2.19 -5.75 16.91
C VAL A 123 2.85 -6.53 15.79
N PHE A 124 2.97 -5.93 14.60
CA PHE A 124 3.65 -6.58 13.49
C PHE A 124 4.28 -5.58 12.53
N GLU A 125 5.26 -6.04 11.80
CA GLU A 125 5.85 -5.36 10.66
C GLU A 125 6.03 -6.34 9.50
N ILE A 126 5.86 -5.84 8.28
CA ILE A 126 6.11 -6.59 7.04
C ILE A 126 7.44 -6.13 6.47
N PHE A 127 8.32 -7.08 6.21
CA PHE A 127 9.61 -6.85 5.57
C PHE A 127 9.73 -7.70 4.31
N ASP A 128 10.55 -7.24 3.38
CA ASP A 128 11.06 -8.12 2.34
C ASP A 128 11.93 -9.23 2.97
N THR A 129 11.92 -10.42 2.38
CA THR A 129 12.66 -11.58 2.94
C THR A 129 14.16 -11.34 3.01
N GLN A 130 14.71 -10.53 2.13
CA GLN A 130 16.14 -10.18 2.09
C GLN A 130 16.51 -9.06 3.06
N ARG A 131 15.53 -8.40 3.70
CA ARG A 131 15.70 -7.25 4.60
C ARG A 131 16.53 -6.12 3.96
N SER A 132 16.38 -5.93 2.67
CA SER A 132 17.07 -4.88 1.90
C SER A 132 16.39 -3.52 2.07
N LEU A 133 15.12 -3.52 2.47
CA LEU A 133 14.27 -2.35 2.62
C LEU A 133 13.87 -2.12 4.08
N ARG A 134 13.32 -0.93 4.35
CA ARG A 134 12.59 -0.66 5.58
C ARG A 134 11.29 -1.46 5.61
N ALA A 135 10.64 -1.51 6.78
CA ALA A 135 9.32 -2.13 6.89
C ALA A 135 8.35 -1.55 5.83
N VAL A 136 7.77 -2.44 5.02
CA VAL A 136 6.78 -2.12 3.99
C VAL A 136 5.46 -1.68 4.62
N ALA A 137 5.09 -2.35 5.70
CA ALA A 137 3.87 -2.08 6.45
C ALA A 137 4.08 -2.37 7.92
N GLY A 138 3.22 -1.83 8.74
CA GLY A 138 3.21 -2.16 10.14
C GLY A 138 1.94 -1.74 10.85
N GLY A 139 1.60 -2.46 11.90
CA GLY A 139 0.38 -2.26 12.65
C GLY A 139 0.35 -3.02 13.96
N GLY A 140 -0.80 -2.99 14.61
CA GLY A 140 -0.99 -3.66 15.89
C GLY A 140 -2.39 -3.48 16.45
N ARG A 141 -2.57 -4.01 17.66
CA ARG A 141 -3.78 -3.82 18.48
C ARG A 141 -3.60 -2.62 19.38
N TYR A 142 -4.63 -1.80 19.54
CA TYR A 142 -4.63 -0.58 20.37
C TYR A 142 -5.99 -0.37 21.01
N ASP A 143 -6.23 -1.07 22.13
CA ASP A 143 -7.54 -1.15 22.77
C ASP A 143 -7.95 0.14 23.49
N THR A 144 -6.97 0.93 23.92
CA THR A 144 -7.23 2.15 24.72
C THR A 144 -7.21 3.45 23.89
N LEU A 145 -6.80 3.38 22.62
CA LEU A 145 -6.61 4.59 21.81
C LEU A 145 -7.93 5.34 21.55
N VAL A 146 -9.00 4.60 21.25
CA VAL A 146 -10.32 5.21 20.97
C VAL A 146 -10.85 5.92 22.22
N GLY A 147 -10.71 5.28 23.39
CA GLY A 147 -11.04 5.89 24.68
C GLY A 147 -10.26 7.18 24.92
N ALA A 148 -8.94 7.16 24.74
CA ALA A 148 -8.09 8.33 24.91
C ALA A 148 -8.46 9.48 23.97
N LEU A 149 -8.75 9.21 22.71
CA LEU A 149 -9.16 10.23 21.72
C LEU A 149 -10.56 10.78 21.94
N SER A 150 -11.45 10.00 22.53
CA SER A 150 -12.83 10.40 22.83
C SER A 150 -13.02 10.99 24.23
N ASN A 151 -11.94 11.29 24.97
CA ASN A 151 -11.99 11.65 26.39
C ASN A 151 -12.76 10.62 27.24
N ASN A 152 -12.55 9.33 26.97
CA ASN A 152 -13.22 8.19 27.59
C ASN A 152 -14.76 8.13 27.35
N ALA A 153 -15.26 8.82 26.34
CA ALA A 153 -16.67 8.73 25.97
C ALA A 153 -17.02 7.43 25.24
N VAL A 154 -16.03 6.79 24.59
CA VAL A 154 -16.19 5.54 23.84
C VAL A 154 -15.12 4.55 24.28
N ASP A 155 -15.53 3.42 24.83
CA ASP A 155 -14.65 2.28 25.10
C ASP A 155 -14.80 1.25 23.97
N MET A 156 -13.82 1.22 23.08
CA MET A 156 -13.84 0.33 21.91
C MET A 156 -12.41 -0.14 21.57
N PRO A 157 -12.16 -1.46 21.61
CA PRO A 157 -10.89 -2.01 21.15
C PRO A 157 -10.72 -1.81 19.66
N ALA A 158 -9.51 -1.50 19.23
CA ALA A 158 -9.23 -1.25 17.83
C ALA A 158 -7.92 -1.91 17.37
N THR A 159 -7.82 -2.06 16.06
CA THR A 159 -6.67 -2.66 15.40
C THR A 159 -6.54 -2.08 13.99
N GLY A 160 -5.33 -1.90 13.52
CA GLY A 160 -5.08 -1.36 12.19
C GLY A 160 -3.64 -1.51 11.75
N PHE A 161 -3.40 -1.17 10.50
CA PHE A 161 -2.06 -1.10 9.92
C PHE A 161 -1.98 -0.01 8.86
N ALA A 162 -0.77 0.43 8.58
CA ALA A 162 -0.45 1.32 7.48
C ALA A 162 0.65 0.72 6.61
N MET A 163 0.60 0.99 5.32
CA MET A 163 1.59 0.57 4.32
C MET A 163 2.25 1.81 3.72
N GLY A 164 3.57 1.75 3.50
CA GLY A 164 4.32 2.83 2.88
C GLY A 164 4.32 2.68 1.36
N ASP A 165 3.71 3.62 0.64
CA ASP A 165 3.61 3.63 -0.82
C ASP A 165 4.99 3.63 -1.51
N ALA A 166 5.93 4.42 -1.03
CA ALA A 166 7.29 4.48 -1.58
C ALA A 166 8.04 3.15 -1.42
N VAL A 167 7.93 2.50 -0.25
CA VAL A 167 8.64 1.24 0.02
C VAL A 167 8.03 0.11 -0.78
N ILE A 168 6.69 0.03 -0.86
CA ILE A 168 6.00 -1.02 -1.61
C ILE A 168 6.25 -0.88 -3.12
N THR A 169 6.27 0.35 -3.64
CA THR A 169 6.62 0.61 -5.05
C THR A 169 8.03 0.10 -5.35
N HIS A 170 8.98 0.38 -4.46
CA HIS A 170 10.35 -0.09 -4.64
C HIS A 170 10.44 -1.63 -4.61
N LEU A 171 9.70 -2.28 -3.71
CA LEU A 171 9.64 -3.74 -3.65
C LEU A 171 9.01 -4.34 -4.92
N ILE A 172 7.94 -3.73 -5.47
CA ILE A 172 7.35 -4.14 -6.76
C ILE A 172 8.40 -4.09 -7.88
N GLU A 173 9.18 -3.01 -7.97
CA GLU A 173 10.18 -2.85 -9.02
C GLU A 173 11.32 -3.88 -8.92
N GLN A 174 11.66 -4.32 -7.71
CA GLN A 174 12.70 -5.33 -7.47
C GLN A 174 12.19 -6.77 -7.66
N THR A 175 10.87 -7.00 -7.62
CA THR A 175 10.26 -8.32 -7.68
C THR A 175 9.71 -8.60 -9.09
N PRO A 176 10.35 -9.44 -9.93
CA PRO A 176 10.00 -9.57 -11.34
C PRO A 176 8.54 -9.90 -11.63
N HIS A 177 7.92 -10.82 -10.88
CA HIS A 177 6.52 -11.22 -11.08
C HIS A 177 5.53 -10.14 -10.60
N ALA A 178 5.82 -9.42 -9.52
CA ALA A 178 5.01 -8.28 -9.08
C ALA A 178 5.10 -7.10 -10.07
N ARG A 179 6.31 -6.84 -10.60
CA ARG A 179 6.51 -5.84 -11.66
C ARG A 179 5.76 -6.21 -12.94
N ALA A 180 5.77 -7.47 -13.36
CA ALA A 180 5.01 -7.93 -14.51
C ALA A 180 3.50 -7.72 -14.33
N LEU A 181 2.97 -7.98 -13.14
CA LEU A 181 1.57 -7.72 -12.80
C LEU A 181 1.24 -6.22 -12.88
N LYS A 182 2.10 -5.37 -12.32
CA LYS A 182 1.97 -3.90 -12.42
C LYS A 182 1.97 -3.45 -13.90
N ASP A 183 2.92 -3.93 -14.69
CA ASP A 183 3.06 -3.53 -16.09
C ASP A 183 1.83 -3.98 -16.92
N ALA A 184 1.29 -5.17 -16.66
CA ALA A 184 0.05 -5.63 -17.27
C ALA A 184 -1.16 -4.78 -16.86
N ALA A 185 -1.27 -4.41 -15.58
CA ALA A 185 -2.33 -3.51 -15.09
C ALA A 185 -2.24 -2.12 -15.73
N LEU A 186 -1.03 -1.57 -15.85
CA LEU A 186 -0.81 -0.28 -16.53
C LEU A 186 -1.13 -0.35 -18.02
N ALA A 187 -0.80 -1.46 -18.70
CA ALA A 187 -1.13 -1.65 -20.11
C ALA A 187 -2.64 -1.72 -20.36
N SER A 188 -3.41 -2.22 -19.38
CA SER A 188 -4.87 -2.29 -19.44
C SER A 188 -5.57 -1.03 -18.90
N ALA A 189 -4.85 -0.12 -18.25
CA ALA A 189 -5.38 1.08 -17.63
C ALA A 189 -5.54 2.26 -18.62
N GLY A 190 -5.33 2.03 -19.92
CA GLY A 190 -5.56 3.03 -20.96
C GLY A 190 -7.02 3.45 -21.02
N CYS A 191 -7.29 4.73 -21.33
CA CYS A 191 -8.65 5.18 -21.55
C CYS A 191 -9.15 4.77 -22.94
N ASP A 192 -10.47 4.70 -23.12
CA ASP A 192 -11.06 4.42 -24.42
C ASP A 192 -10.78 5.58 -25.38
N ILE A 193 -11.00 6.80 -24.92
CA ILE A 193 -10.86 8.02 -25.71
C ILE A 193 -9.96 9.04 -25.02
N PHE A 194 -8.95 9.53 -25.73
CA PHE A 194 -8.19 10.70 -25.32
C PHE A 194 -8.68 11.90 -26.12
N MET A 195 -9.22 12.91 -25.45
CA MET A 195 -9.64 14.16 -26.11
C MET A 195 -8.41 14.97 -26.47
N VAL A 196 -8.35 15.44 -27.70
CA VAL A 196 -7.32 16.37 -28.20
C VAL A 196 -7.93 17.70 -28.48
N GLN A 197 -7.57 18.72 -27.74
CA GLN A 197 -8.00 20.08 -27.94
C GLN A 197 -7.05 20.78 -28.91
N ALA A 198 -7.53 21.10 -30.12
CA ALA A 198 -6.71 21.74 -31.16
C ALA A 198 -6.65 23.28 -31.01
N SER A 199 -7.67 23.89 -30.39
CA SER A 199 -7.78 25.34 -30.22
C SER A 199 -8.33 25.68 -28.82
N GLU A 200 -7.91 26.78 -28.23
CA GLU A 200 -8.41 27.28 -26.95
C GLU A 200 -9.91 27.57 -26.99
N SER A 201 -10.42 28.06 -28.14
CA SER A 201 -11.82 28.36 -28.33
C SER A 201 -12.73 27.14 -28.25
N ARG A 202 -12.18 25.93 -28.34
CA ARG A 202 -12.91 24.63 -28.31
C ARG A 202 -12.93 23.97 -26.96
N ARG A 203 -12.49 24.66 -25.92
CA ARG A 203 -12.44 24.07 -24.57
C ARG A 203 -13.82 23.64 -24.05
N ALA A 204 -14.83 24.43 -24.30
CA ALA A 204 -16.19 24.14 -23.84
C ALA A 204 -16.75 22.87 -24.51
N GLU A 205 -16.56 22.75 -25.82
CA GLU A 205 -17.01 21.60 -26.61
C GLU A 205 -16.27 20.34 -26.22
N VAL A 206 -14.93 20.41 -26.03
CA VAL A 206 -14.11 19.28 -25.53
C VAL A 206 -14.63 18.77 -24.21
N LEU A 207 -14.94 19.64 -23.25
CA LEU A 207 -15.46 19.26 -21.94
C LEU A 207 -16.87 18.66 -22.04
N ALA A 208 -17.75 19.24 -22.86
CA ALA A 208 -19.10 18.73 -23.06
C ALA A 208 -19.10 17.34 -23.69
N ILE A 209 -18.28 17.12 -24.72
CA ILE A 209 -18.14 15.83 -25.40
C ILE A 209 -17.54 14.81 -24.45
N ALA A 210 -16.50 15.17 -23.72
CA ALA A 210 -15.89 14.26 -22.72
C ALA A 210 -16.90 13.81 -21.65
N SER A 211 -17.77 14.73 -21.19
CA SER A 211 -18.85 14.40 -20.26
C SER A 211 -19.85 13.44 -20.89
N ALA A 212 -20.34 13.76 -22.09
CA ALA A 212 -21.32 12.94 -22.79
C ALA A 212 -20.79 11.50 -23.05
N LEU A 213 -19.52 11.36 -23.44
CA LEU A 213 -18.90 10.06 -23.63
C LEU A 213 -18.79 9.27 -22.30
N ARG A 214 -18.46 9.94 -21.20
CA ARG A 214 -18.43 9.32 -19.86
C ARG A 214 -19.82 8.87 -19.41
N ASP A 215 -20.85 9.64 -19.70
CA ASP A 215 -22.25 9.29 -19.41
C ASP A 215 -22.70 8.03 -20.18
N GLN A 216 -22.07 7.74 -21.32
CA GLN A 216 -22.24 6.49 -22.07
C GLN A 216 -21.33 5.34 -21.57
N GLY A 217 -20.56 5.56 -20.53
CA GLY A 217 -19.72 4.53 -19.91
C GLY A 217 -18.29 4.43 -20.46
N TYR A 218 -17.88 5.31 -21.36
CA TYR A 218 -16.50 5.32 -21.86
C TYR A 218 -15.55 5.96 -20.85
N SER A 219 -14.35 5.40 -20.74
CA SER A 219 -13.25 6.04 -20.05
C SER A 219 -12.60 7.11 -20.92
N VAL A 220 -12.62 8.35 -20.44
CA VAL A 220 -12.16 9.50 -21.24
C VAL A 220 -11.13 10.31 -20.47
N ASP A 221 -9.97 10.54 -21.08
CA ASP A 221 -8.95 11.46 -20.57
C ASP A 221 -8.84 12.70 -21.49
N LEU A 222 -8.33 13.79 -20.92
CA LEU A 222 -8.20 15.06 -21.63
C LEU A 222 -7.06 15.92 -21.07
N PRO A 223 -6.45 16.80 -21.88
CA PRO A 223 -5.39 17.68 -21.40
C PRO A 223 -5.95 18.75 -20.44
N LEU A 224 -5.28 18.93 -19.31
CA LEU A 224 -5.62 20.00 -18.34
C LEU A 224 -5.22 21.39 -18.86
N THR A 225 -4.16 21.44 -19.68
CA THR A 225 -3.63 22.68 -20.28
C THR A 225 -3.47 22.49 -21.78
N LEU A 226 -3.75 23.54 -22.56
CA LEU A 226 -3.55 23.53 -23.99
C LEU A 226 -2.06 23.36 -24.32
N THR A 227 -1.77 22.37 -25.15
CA THR A 227 -0.46 22.11 -25.74
C THR A 227 -0.61 21.82 -27.23
N LYS A 228 0.50 21.77 -27.97
CA LYS A 228 0.44 21.42 -29.40
C LYS A 228 -0.22 20.05 -29.59
N VAL A 229 -1.08 19.96 -30.65
CA VAL A 229 -1.81 18.71 -31.00
C VAL A 229 -0.91 17.48 -31.02
N ASN A 230 0.27 17.55 -31.64
CA ASN A 230 1.21 16.44 -31.67
C ASN A 230 1.68 16.00 -30.25
N GLY A 231 1.87 16.96 -29.35
CA GLY A 231 2.22 16.63 -27.94
C GLY A 231 1.07 15.95 -27.20
N GLN A 232 -0.17 16.35 -27.47
CA GLN A 232 -1.37 15.70 -26.91
C GLN A 232 -1.52 14.27 -27.46
N LEU A 233 -1.33 14.07 -28.77
CA LEU A 233 -1.36 12.75 -29.42
C LEU A 233 -0.28 11.82 -28.86
N GLN A 234 0.93 12.33 -28.62
CA GLN A 234 1.99 11.54 -27.96
C GLN A 234 1.59 11.12 -26.53
N LYS A 235 0.91 12.00 -25.78
CA LYS A 235 0.36 11.66 -24.46
C LYS A 235 -0.71 10.59 -24.57
N ALA A 236 -1.64 10.70 -25.53
CA ALA A 236 -2.68 9.72 -25.79
C ALA A 236 -2.08 8.31 -26.03
N VAL A 237 -1.07 8.22 -26.89
CA VAL A 237 -0.37 6.95 -27.15
C VAL A 237 0.33 6.44 -25.89
N LYS A 238 1.03 7.32 -25.15
CA LYS A 238 1.76 6.94 -23.93
C LYS A 238 0.84 6.51 -22.80
N SER A 239 -0.37 7.08 -22.71
CA SER A 239 -1.38 6.67 -21.71
C SER A 239 -2.13 5.39 -22.09
N GLY A 240 -1.85 4.78 -23.23
CA GLY A 240 -2.53 3.57 -23.68
C GLY A 240 -3.97 3.80 -24.13
N ALA A 241 -4.33 5.02 -24.56
CA ALA A 241 -5.65 5.31 -25.10
C ALA A 241 -5.90 4.50 -26.38
N ARG A 242 -7.13 3.99 -26.55
CA ARG A 242 -7.53 3.26 -27.77
C ARG A 242 -7.68 4.20 -28.95
N ALA A 243 -8.32 5.33 -28.71
CA ALA A 243 -8.50 6.35 -29.74
C ALA A 243 -8.24 7.76 -29.24
N ALA A 244 -7.97 8.68 -30.15
CA ALA A 244 -7.91 10.11 -29.91
C ALA A 244 -9.00 10.82 -30.68
N LEU A 245 -9.78 11.67 -30.00
CA LEU A 245 -10.80 12.54 -30.65
C LEU A 245 -10.28 13.97 -30.68
N ILE A 246 -10.01 14.47 -31.87
CA ILE A 246 -9.46 15.80 -32.10
C ILE A 246 -10.61 16.78 -32.41
N VAL A 247 -10.74 17.78 -31.53
CA VAL A 247 -11.74 18.85 -31.68
C VAL A 247 -11.02 20.12 -32.07
N GLY A 248 -11.23 20.54 -33.30
CA GLY A 248 -10.62 21.70 -33.96
C GLY A 248 -11.62 22.73 -34.45
N ASP A 249 -11.15 23.62 -35.31
CA ASP A 249 -11.95 24.70 -35.85
C ASP A 249 -13.02 24.21 -36.86
N GLU A 250 -12.90 22.98 -37.36
CA GLU A 250 -13.87 22.32 -38.24
C GLU A 250 -15.11 21.81 -37.49
N PHE A 251 -15.17 21.97 -36.17
CA PHE A 251 -16.34 21.58 -35.36
C PHE A 251 -17.63 22.16 -35.99
N PRO A 252 -18.71 21.36 -36.18
CA PRO A 252 -19.03 20.08 -35.47
C PRO A 252 -18.44 18.81 -36.09
N VAL A 253 -17.59 18.89 -37.11
CA VAL A 253 -16.86 17.75 -37.62
C VAL A 253 -15.53 17.63 -36.85
N MET A 254 -15.25 16.46 -36.35
CA MET A 254 -14.07 16.14 -35.57
C MET A 254 -13.25 15.05 -36.26
N GLU A 255 -12.02 14.85 -35.87
CA GLU A 255 -11.20 13.74 -36.35
C GLU A 255 -11.10 12.66 -35.26
N LEU A 256 -11.64 11.47 -35.52
CA LEU A 256 -11.48 10.29 -34.68
C LEU A 256 -10.32 9.47 -35.23
N ARG A 257 -9.30 9.27 -34.38
CA ARG A 257 -8.08 8.54 -34.71
C ARG A 257 -7.96 7.25 -33.91
N ASP A 258 -7.94 6.12 -34.60
CA ASP A 258 -7.56 4.84 -34.01
C ASP A 258 -6.04 4.83 -33.77
N LEU A 259 -5.62 4.75 -32.52
CA LEU A 259 -4.20 4.78 -32.15
C LEU A 259 -3.52 3.43 -32.35
N GLY A 260 -4.28 2.33 -32.31
CA GLY A 260 -3.78 0.98 -32.59
C GLY A 260 -3.56 0.76 -34.09
N ALA A 261 -4.60 0.96 -34.92
CA ALA A 261 -4.56 0.81 -36.36
C ALA A 261 -3.83 1.97 -37.07
N ARG A 262 -3.65 3.11 -36.40
CA ARG A 262 -3.05 4.35 -36.93
C ARG A 262 -3.85 4.92 -38.11
N THR A 263 -5.17 4.79 -38.07
CA THR A 263 -6.09 5.34 -39.08
C THR A 263 -6.84 6.52 -38.49
N SER A 264 -7.30 7.43 -39.34
CA SER A 264 -8.11 8.59 -38.97
C SER A 264 -9.32 8.68 -39.85
N SER A 265 -10.46 9.08 -39.29
CA SER A 265 -11.68 9.39 -40.05
C SER A 265 -12.35 10.65 -39.48
N PRO A 266 -12.96 11.47 -40.37
CA PRO A 266 -13.82 12.54 -39.90
C PRO A 266 -15.08 11.94 -39.27
N VAL A 267 -15.56 12.54 -38.18
CA VAL A 267 -16.81 12.17 -37.52
C VAL A 267 -17.62 13.42 -37.18
N ALA A 268 -18.88 13.45 -37.60
CA ALA A 268 -19.81 14.50 -37.19
C ALA A 268 -20.28 14.26 -35.75
N MET A 269 -20.72 15.32 -35.08
CA MET A 269 -21.19 15.22 -33.70
C MET A 269 -22.36 14.22 -33.55
N ASP A 270 -23.26 14.16 -34.53
CA ASP A 270 -24.42 13.28 -34.51
C ASP A 270 -24.05 11.80 -34.65
N ASP A 271 -22.93 11.49 -35.31
CA ASP A 271 -22.45 10.13 -35.56
C ASP A 271 -21.39 9.68 -34.53
N LEU A 272 -21.03 10.53 -33.57
CA LEU A 272 -19.89 10.33 -32.66
C LEU A 272 -19.97 9.03 -31.86
N PHE A 273 -21.12 8.77 -31.24
CA PHE A 273 -21.27 7.62 -30.36
C PHE A 273 -21.20 6.31 -31.14
N ASP A 274 -21.79 6.25 -32.33
CA ASP A 274 -21.73 5.05 -33.19
C ASP A 274 -20.30 4.80 -33.69
N ALA A 275 -19.59 5.85 -34.06
CA ALA A 275 -18.20 5.76 -34.49
C ALA A 275 -17.28 5.28 -33.34
N VAL A 276 -17.47 5.81 -32.14
CA VAL A 276 -16.73 5.41 -30.96
C VAL A 276 -17.03 3.95 -30.55
N ALA A 277 -18.30 3.55 -30.55
CA ALA A 277 -18.72 2.18 -30.26
C ALA A 277 -18.08 1.17 -31.24
N SER A 278 -18.10 1.48 -32.52
CA SER A 278 -17.49 0.67 -33.58
C SER A 278 -15.96 0.47 -33.36
N LEU A 279 -15.28 1.53 -32.90
CA LEU A 279 -13.84 1.52 -32.73
C LEU A 279 -13.44 0.80 -31.41
N THR A 280 -14.20 1.00 -30.33
CA THR A 280 -13.88 0.45 -29.00
C THR A 280 -14.40 -0.97 -28.80
N GLY A 281 -15.29 -1.47 -29.67
CA GLY A 281 -15.89 -2.79 -29.55
C GLY A 281 -16.89 -2.88 -28.40
N SER A 282 -17.37 -1.75 -27.89
CA SER A 282 -18.39 -1.70 -26.84
C SER A 282 -19.77 -1.71 -27.51
N ASN A 283 -20.47 -2.83 -27.39
CA ASN A 283 -21.91 -2.96 -27.73
C ASN A 283 -22.75 -2.79 -26.45
#